data_69bd29ffd1528e46d478ddd3b828f924
#
_entry.id   69bd29ffd1528e46d478ddd3b828f924
#
_cell.length_a   1.000
_cell.length_b   1.000
_cell.length_c   1.000
_cell.angle_alpha   90.00
_cell.angle_beta   90.00
_cell.angle_gamma   90.00
#
_symmetry.space_group_name_H-M   'P 1'
#
loop_
_entity.id
_entity.type
_entity.pdbx_description
1 polymer ?
#
loop_
_entity_poly.entity_id
_entity_poly.type
_entity_poly.pdbx_seq_one_letter_code
_entity_poly.pdbx_strand_id
1 'polypeptide(L)'
;MKLPVRLAVWLILTVSAVLAVSAVAEDSIRLWNFDGDPPGALPKTFVVGTLVDGRPAGEWKVLKTDRAKSPPQVLAQLMGKGFEHAYKVVLIDGTTSSDLDLQVSFLPIEGKADMGGGLIWRADDDRNYYLTRANPLEQNIRIYRVVKGIRHLLQNFDQTIHLNRWHTLHVVNRGCQIQVLYDEKPVFDLCDQTFTTGLIGLWTKSDAVTYFDDLRLQILK
;
A
#
# COMPACT_ATOMS: atom_id res chain seq x y z
N MET A 1 88.71 -19.21 -21.12
CA MET A 1 87.80 -18.24 -21.68
C MET A 1 86.42 -18.77 -21.37
N LYS A 2 85.69 -18.23 -20.31
CA LYS A 2 84.39 -18.68 -19.86
C LYS A 2 83.37 -17.67 -20.31
N LEU A 3 82.35 -18.11 -21.11
CA LEU A 3 81.21 -17.28 -21.49
C LEU A 3 80.26 -17.18 -20.30
N PRO A 4 79.56 -16.04 -20.09
CA PRO A 4 78.52 -15.94 -19.07
C PRO A 4 77.18 -16.37 -19.63
N VAL A 5 76.50 -17.21 -18.85
CA VAL A 5 75.10 -17.61 -19.06
C VAL A 5 74.18 -16.44 -18.67
N ARG A 6 73.39 -15.95 -19.63
CA ARG A 6 72.34 -14.96 -19.37
C ARG A 6 71.04 -15.66 -18.96
N LEU A 7 70.66 -15.47 -17.71
CA LEU A 7 69.33 -15.91 -17.21
C LEU A 7 68.26 -14.90 -17.72
N ALA A 8 67.35 -15.36 -18.53
CA ALA A 8 66.16 -14.59 -18.93
C ALA A 8 65.04 -14.81 -17.89
N VAL A 9 64.70 -13.79 -17.14
CA VAL A 9 63.55 -13.79 -16.20
C VAL A 9 62.30 -13.44 -17.01
N TRP A 10 61.37 -14.37 -17.16
CA TRP A 10 60.04 -14.12 -17.73
C TRP A 10 59.12 -13.64 -16.62
N LEU A 11 58.69 -12.39 -16.74
CA LEU A 11 57.66 -11.81 -15.86
C LEU A 11 56.27 -12.25 -16.38
N ILE A 12 55.62 -13.14 -15.68
CA ILE A 12 54.22 -13.54 -15.99
C ILE A 12 53.31 -12.53 -15.34
N LEU A 13 52.71 -11.62 -16.13
CA LEU A 13 51.62 -10.74 -15.68
C LEU A 13 50.32 -11.56 -15.64
N THR A 14 49.87 -11.90 -14.44
CA THR A 14 48.52 -12.45 -14.25
C THR A 14 47.50 -11.31 -14.22
N VAL A 15 46.73 -11.16 -15.27
CA VAL A 15 45.57 -10.24 -15.30
C VAL A 15 44.42 -10.93 -14.58
N SER A 16 44.17 -10.53 -13.34
CA SER A 16 42.94 -10.97 -12.61
C SER A 16 41.75 -10.18 -13.14
N ALA A 17 40.94 -10.81 -13.96
CA ALA A 17 39.64 -10.24 -14.36
C ALA A 17 38.68 -10.32 -13.16
N VAL A 18 38.39 -9.18 -12.54
CA VAL A 18 37.33 -9.06 -11.53
C VAL A 18 36.01 -9.04 -12.27
N LEU A 19 35.30 -10.16 -12.28
CA LEU A 19 33.91 -10.24 -12.72
C LEU A 19 33.05 -9.48 -11.69
N ALA A 20 32.64 -8.26 -12.04
CA ALA A 20 31.61 -7.55 -11.31
C ALA A 20 30.27 -8.30 -11.52
N VAL A 21 29.86 -9.10 -10.54
CA VAL A 21 28.52 -9.66 -10.47
C VAL A 21 27.60 -8.50 -10.13
N SER A 22 26.90 -7.96 -11.14
CA SER A 22 25.79 -7.05 -10.93
C SER A 22 24.72 -7.81 -10.19
N ALA A 23 24.57 -7.58 -8.88
CA ALA A 23 23.41 -8.02 -8.14
C ALA A 23 22.18 -7.36 -8.78
N VAL A 24 21.40 -8.10 -9.54
CA VAL A 24 20.06 -7.70 -9.93
C VAL A 24 19.31 -7.64 -8.60
N ALA A 25 19.02 -6.42 -8.12
CA ALA A 25 18.20 -6.26 -6.93
C ALA A 25 16.84 -6.89 -7.24
N GLU A 26 16.54 -7.97 -6.57
CA GLU A 26 15.27 -8.68 -6.66
C GLU A 26 14.15 -7.70 -6.30
N ASP A 27 13.06 -7.64 -7.09
CA ASP A 27 11.89 -6.84 -6.76
C ASP A 27 11.33 -7.35 -5.44
N SER A 28 11.57 -6.63 -4.36
CA SER A 28 11.16 -7.09 -3.03
C SER A 28 9.66 -6.96 -2.88
N ILE A 29 8.98 -8.10 -2.85
CA ILE A 29 7.56 -8.18 -2.49
C ILE A 29 7.45 -8.23 -0.97
N ARG A 30 6.60 -7.37 -0.41
CA ARG A 30 6.23 -7.37 1.01
C ARG A 30 4.76 -7.73 1.13
N LEU A 31 4.44 -8.65 2.04
CA LEU A 31 3.08 -9.13 2.28
C LEU A 31 2.75 -9.00 3.77
N TRP A 32 1.61 -8.43 4.07
CA TRP A 32 1.01 -8.36 5.40
C TRP A 32 -0.31 -9.14 5.37
N ASN A 33 -0.29 -10.37 5.88
CA ASN A 33 -1.47 -11.19 6.13
C ASN A 33 -1.89 -11.15 7.62
N PHE A 34 -1.15 -10.39 8.44
CA PHE A 34 -1.41 -10.15 9.86
C PHE A 34 -1.36 -11.37 10.80
N ASP A 35 -1.08 -12.57 10.29
CA ASP A 35 -1.13 -13.83 11.06
C ASP A 35 -0.02 -13.94 12.12
N GLY A 36 1.09 -13.25 11.90
CA GLY A 36 2.21 -13.15 12.83
C GLY A 36 2.11 -12.03 13.86
N ASP A 37 1.11 -11.16 13.75
CA ASP A 37 0.94 -10.00 14.63
C ASP A 37 0.09 -10.33 15.87
N PRO A 38 0.34 -9.70 17.05
CA PRO A 38 -0.45 -9.93 18.23
C PRO A 38 -1.90 -9.46 18.05
N PRO A 39 -2.92 -10.33 18.27
CA PRO A 39 -4.32 -9.90 18.27
C PRO A 39 -4.58 -8.82 19.32
N GLY A 40 -5.44 -7.86 18.98
CA GLY A 40 -5.81 -6.71 19.82
C GLY A 40 -4.85 -5.53 19.75
N ALA A 41 -3.72 -5.65 19.06
CA ALA A 41 -2.75 -4.58 18.86
C ALA A 41 -2.68 -4.15 17.38
N LEU A 42 -2.15 -2.96 17.14
CA LEU A 42 -1.75 -2.51 15.80
C LEU A 42 -0.35 -3.08 15.50
N PRO A 43 -0.06 -3.54 14.26
CA PRO A 43 1.31 -3.94 13.89
C PRO A 43 2.31 -2.80 14.11
N LYS A 44 3.54 -3.12 14.53
CA LYS A 44 4.53 -2.13 15.01
C LYS A 44 4.88 -1.02 14.02
N THR A 45 4.84 -1.30 12.72
CA THR A 45 5.16 -0.34 11.67
C THR A 45 3.96 0.46 11.18
N PHE A 46 2.80 0.25 11.74
CA PHE A 46 1.56 0.93 11.36
C PHE A 46 1.33 2.13 12.28
N VAL A 47 1.08 3.29 11.69
CA VAL A 47 0.88 4.56 12.40
C VAL A 47 -0.48 5.12 12.03
N VAL A 48 -1.34 5.31 13.03
CA VAL A 48 -2.68 5.88 12.81
C VAL A 48 -2.63 7.39 12.67
N GLY A 49 -3.47 7.92 11.77
CA GLY A 49 -3.62 9.34 11.51
C GLY A 49 -5.08 9.72 11.19
N THR A 50 -5.31 11.00 11.02
CA THR A 50 -6.62 11.54 10.63
C THR A 50 -6.47 12.80 9.78
N LEU A 51 -7.30 12.93 8.74
CA LEU A 51 -7.31 14.13 7.88
C LEU A 51 -7.71 15.41 8.62
N VAL A 52 -8.51 15.29 9.65
CA VAL A 52 -9.14 16.41 10.32
C VAL A 52 -8.73 16.42 11.79
N ASP A 53 -8.06 17.49 12.23
CA ASP A 53 -7.66 17.67 13.62
C ASP A 53 -8.84 17.54 14.57
N GLY A 54 -8.63 16.88 15.70
CA GLY A 54 -9.65 16.65 16.72
C GLY A 54 -10.71 15.61 16.35
N ARG A 55 -10.59 14.94 15.18
CA ARG A 55 -11.41 13.78 14.83
C ARG A 55 -10.72 12.47 15.20
N PRO A 56 -11.50 11.42 15.56
CA PRO A 56 -10.90 10.12 15.89
C PRO A 56 -10.13 9.53 14.71
N ALA A 57 -8.91 9.05 14.97
CA ALA A 57 -8.09 8.35 13.99
C ALA A 57 -8.54 6.90 13.71
N GLY A 58 -9.60 6.44 14.38
CA GLY A 58 -10.15 5.10 14.26
C GLY A 58 -9.64 4.15 15.35
N GLU A 59 -10.23 2.96 15.39
CA GLU A 59 -9.79 1.85 16.22
C GLU A 59 -9.25 0.75 15.31
N TRP A 60 -7.94 0.79 15.08
CA TRP A 60 -7.23 -0.14 14.22
C TRP A 60 -6.52 -1.20 15.06
N LYS A 61 -6.78 -2.47 14.80
CA LYS A 61 -6.10 -3.58 15.47
C LYS A 61 -6.18 -4.88 14.67
N VAL A 62 -5.24 -5.76 14.92
CA VAL A 62 -5.32 -7.14 14.44
C VAL A 62 -6.44 -7.87 15.16
N LEU A 63 -7.28 -8.55 14.42
CA LEU A 63 -8.43 -9.29 14.91
C LEU A 63 -8.38 -10.74 14.45
N LYS A 64 -8.46 -11.69 15.40
CA LYS A 64 -8.66 -13.09 15.05
C LYS A 64 -10.13 -13.34 14.69
N THR A 65 -10.38 -13.88 13.51
CA THR A 65 -11.74 -14.10 13.01
C THR A 65 -11.78 -15.23 11.99
N ASP A 66 -12.90 -15.96 11.95
CA ASP A 66 -13.21 -16.96 10.92
C ASP A 66 -13.55 -16.33 9.56
N ARG A 67 -13.69 -15.00 9.52
CA ARG A 67 -13.97 -14.22 8.30
C ARG A 67 -12.72 -13.72 7.60
N ALA A 68 -11.52 -14.05 8.09
CA ALA A 68 -10.28 -13.66 7.43
C ALA A 68 -10.21 -14.19 5.99
N LYS A 69 -9.58 -13.43 5.10
CA LYS A 69 -9.34 -13.85 3.72
C LYS A 69 -8.28 -14.95 3.69
N SER A 70 -7.20 -14.70 4.42
CA SER A 70 -6.13 -15.65 4.75
C SER A 70 -6.17 -15.90 6.26
N PRO A 71 -6.83 -16.97 6.75
CA PRO A 71 -7.01 -17.20 8.18
C PRO A 71 -5.66 -17.38 8.91
N PRO A 72 -5.56 -16.98 10.22
CA PRO A 72 -6.69 -16.73 11.14
C PRO A 72 -6.99 -15.27 11.45
N GLN A 73 -6.29 -14.28 10.88
CA GLN A 73 -6.35 -12.91 11.35
C GLN A 73 -6.56 -11.89 10.21
N VAL A 74 -6.98 -10.69 10.57
CA VAL A 74 -7.13 -9.53 9.68
C VAL A 74 -6.65 -8.27 10.40
N LEU A 75 -6.34 -7.20 9.67
CA LEU A 75 -6.32 -5.87 10.23
C LEU A 75 -7.75 -5.29 10.17
N ALA A 76 -8.30 -4.91 11.31
CA ALA A 76 -9.66 -4.38 11.40
C ALA A 76 -9.66 -2.91 11.80
N GLN A 77 -10.48 -2.10 11.13
CA GLN A 77 -10.95 -0.81 11.62
C GLN A 77 -12.34 -1.02 12.20
N LEU A 78 -12.52 -0.83 13.51
CA LEU A 78 -13.70 -1.25 14.27
C LEU A 78 -14.56 -0.11 14.80
N MET A 79 -14.15 1.15 14.63
CA MET A 79 -14.92 2.28 15.15
C MET A 79 -16.16 2.53 14.29
N GLY A 80 -17.24 1.82 14.58
CA GLY A 80 -18.56 1.98 13.99
C GLY A 80 -19.35 3.20 14.49
N LYS A 81 -18.75 4.05 15.33
CA LYS A 81 -19.28 5.36 15.72
C LYS A 81 -18.42 6.41 15.06
N GLY A 82 -18.96 7.12 14.11
CA GLY A 82 -18.20 8.08 13.36
C GLY A 82 -18.83 9.45 13.39
N PHE A 83 -17.99 10.47 13.40
CA PHE A 83 -18.40 11.80 13.04
C PHE A 83 -18.44 11.90 11.52
N GLU A 84 -19.40 12.59 10.97
CA GLU A 84 -19.36 13.02 9.59
C GLU A 84 -18.02 13.69 9.30
N HIS A 85 -17.36 13.34 8.20
CA HIS A 85 -16.01 13.79 7.84
C HIS A 85 -14.86 13.30 8.75
N ALA A 86 -15.05 12.26 9.59
CA ALA A 86 -13.92 11.57 10.19
C ALA A 86 -13.27 10.63 9.17
N TYR A 87 -12.07 10.97 8.73
CA TYR A 87 -11.26 10.16 7.83
C TYR A 87 -10.19 9.46 8.64
N LYS A 88 -10.20 8.13 8.62
CA LYS A 88 -9.36 7.27 9.44
C LYS A 88 -8.28 6.67 8.56
N VAL A 89 -7.05 6.99 8.87
CA VAL A 89 -5.88 6.63 8.09
C VAL A 89 -4.97 5.75 8.93
N VAL A 90 -4.35 4.75 8.33
CA VAL A 90 -3.20 4.07 8.88
C VAL A 90 -2.11 4.03 7.80
N LEU A 91 -0.95 4.61 8.09
CA LEU A 91 0.23 4.59 7.22
C LEU A 91 1.21 3.53 7.71
N ILE A 92 2.06 3.04 6.82
CA ILE A 92 3.00 1.96 7.13
C ILE A 92 4.43 2.46 6.96
N ASP A 93 5.15 2.58 8.06
CA ASP A 93 6.54 3.03 8.08
C ASP A 93 7.46 2.10 7.28
N GLY A 94 8.46 2.72 6.64
CA GLY A 94 9.46 2.00 5.86
C GLY A 94 8.95 1.49 4.50
N THR A 95 7.81 2.00 4.01
CA THR A 95 7.22 1.61 2.70
C THR A 95 7.39 2.67 1.62
N THR A 96 8.20 3.70 1.87
CA THR A 96 8.42 4.78 0.90
C THR A 96 8.83 4.23 -0.45
N SER A 97 8.05 4.57 -1.48
CA SER A 97 8.25 4.13 -2.86
C SER A 97 7.77 5.17 -3.85
N SER A 98 8.43 5.22 -5.01
CA SER A 98 8.02 6.07 -6.13
C SER A 98 7.09 5.29 -7.06
N ASP A 99 7.59 4.20 -7.62
CA ASP A 99 6.82 3.31 -8.49
C ASP A 99 6.47 2.04 -7.75
N LEU A 100 5.21 1.62 -7.85
CA LEU A 100 4.69 0.51 -7.03
C LEU A 100 3.59 -0.27 -7.73
N ASP A 101 3.46 -1.51 -7.28
CA ASP A 101 2.31 -2.39 -7.47
C ASP A 101 1.79 -2.72 -6.06
N LEU A 102 0.60 -2.22 -5.74
CA LEU A 102 0.01 -2.24 -4.40
C LEU A 102 -1.39 -2.80 -4.42
N GLN A 103 -1.63 -3.84 -3.63
CA GLN A 103 -2.92 -4.52 -3.57
C GLN A 103 -3.35 -4.77 -2.13
N VAL A 104 -4.66 -4.74 -1.87
CA VAL A 104 -5.26 -5.18 -0.60
C VAL A 104 -6.59 -5.86 -0.84
N SER A 105 -6.88 -6.90 -0.07
CA SER A 105 -8.22 -7.43 0.11
C SER A 105 -8.92 -6.63 1.22
N PHE A 106 -10.18 -6.23 1.00
CA PHE A 106 -10.99 -5.57 2.02
C PHE A 106 -12.39 -6.18 2.08
N LEU A 107 -12.95 -6.20 3.29
CA LEU A 107 -14.29 -6.72 3.58
C LEU A 107 -15.10 -5.63 4.28
N PRO A 108 -16.06 -5.00 3.60
CA PRO A 108 -16.96 -4.04 4.24
C PRO A 108 -17.94 -4.79 5.16
N ILE A 109 -17.92 -4.46 6.45
CA ILE A 109 -18.71 -5.13 7.48
C ILE A 109 -19.98 -4.38 7.76
N GLU A 110 -19.87 -3.10 8.15
CA GLU A 110 -20.99 -2.24 8.47
C GLU A 110 -20.64 -0.76 8.34
N GLY A 111 -21.66 0.07 8.35
CA GLY A 111 -21.63 1.53 8.30
C GLY A 111 -22.96 2.05 7.78
N LYS A 112 -23.37 3.22 8.25
CA LYS A 112 -24.62 3.89 7.86
C LYS A 112 -24.37 5.23 7.18
N ALA A 113 -23.40 5.99 7.67
CA ALA A 113 -22.98 7.26 7.10
C ALA A 113 -21.93 7.06 6.01
N ASP A 114 -21.08 6.04 6.16
CA ASP A 114 -20.11 5.62 5.15
C ASP A 114 -19.80 4.14 5.31
N MET A 115 -19.29 3.50 4.25
CA MET A 115 -18.94 2.08 4.29
C MET A 115 -17.84 1.79 3.28
N GLY A 116 -17.04 0.74 3.55
CA GLY A 116 -15.99 0.30 2.65
C GLY A 116 -14.60 0.71 3.10
N GLY A 117 -13.64 0.58 2.21
CA GLY A 117 -12.23 0.80 2.49
C GLY A 117 -11.47 1.34 1.29
N GLY A 118 -10.24 1.77 1.54
CA GLY A 118 -9.37 2.33 0.51
C GLY A 118 -7.90 2.03 0.73
N LEU A 119 -7.15 2.15 -0.37
CA LEU A 119 -5.70 2.12 -0.46
C LEU A 119 -5.15 3.53 -0.56
N ILE A 120 -4.11 3.81 0.23
CA ILE A 120 -3.30 5.03 0.18
C ILE A 120 -1.94 4.68 -0.42
N TRP A 121 -1.39 5.59 -1.25
CA TRP A 121 -0.02 5.49 -1.73
C TRP A 121 0.60 6.87 -1.95
N ARG A 122 1.93 6.91 -2.02
CA ARG A 122 2.75 8.11 -2.11
C ARG A 122 2.35 9.15 -1.08
N ALA A 123 2.14 8.70 0.18
CA ALA A 123 1.78 9.58 1.27
C ALA A 123 3.02 10.26 1.85
N ASP A 124 3.02 11.60 1.89
CA ASP A 124 3.97 12.39 2.66
C ASP A 124 3.60 12.33 4.16
N ASP A 125 2.29 12.37 4.43
CA ASP A 125 1.68 12.31 5.77
C ASP A 125 0.20 11.88 5.67
N ASP A 126 -0.56 11.94 6.78
CA ASP A 126 -1.98 11.59 6.83
C ASP A 126 -2.92 12.62 6.17
N ARG A 127 -2.37 13.68 5.55
CA ARG A 127 -3.10 14.78 4.89
C ARG A 127 -2.70 15.02 3.43
N ASN A 128 -1.66 14.34 2.95
CA ASN A 128 -1.07 14.52 1.62
C ASN A 128 -0.76 13.16 0.99
N TYR A 129 -1.66 12.67 0.13
CA TYR A 129 -1.55 11.33 -0.48
C TYR A 129 -2.51 11.11 -1.66
N TYR A 130 -2.29 10.06 -2.42
CA TYR A 130 -3.31 9.48 -3.28
C TYR A 130 -4.16 8.46 -2.53
N LEU A 131 -5.44 8.38 -2.90
CA LEU A 131 -6.42 7.45 -2.34
C LEU A 131 -7.31 6.88 -3.44
N THR A 132 -7.45 5.56 -3.48
CA THR A 132 -8.58 4.90 -4.13
C THR A 132 -9.43 4.20 -3.08
N ARG A 133 -10.76 4.26 -3.20
CA ARG A 133 -11.68 3.62 -2.26
C ARG A 133 -12.89 3.03 -2.98
N ALA A 134 -13.49 1.97 -2.43
CA ALA A 134 -14.76 1.41 -2.87
C ALA A 134 -15.80 1.53 -1.75
N ASN A 135 -17.03 1.95 -2.10
CA ASN A 135 -18.08 2.24 -1.14
C ASN A 135 -19.38 1.54 -1.53
N PRO A 136 -19.83 0.51 -0.78
CA PRO A 136 -21.07 -0.21 -1.07
C PRO A 136 -22.36 0.57 -0.80
N LEU A 137 -22.36 1.65 -0.01
CA LEU A 137 -23.53 2.52 0.14
C LEU A 137 -23.71 3.43 -1.07
N GLU A 138 -22.61 3.97 -1.60
CA GLU A 138 -22.61 4.85 -2.76
C GLU A 138 -22.55 4.08 -4.09
N GLN A 139 -22.28 2.78 -4.05
CA GLN A 139 -22.13 1.90 -5.22
C GLN A 139 -21.15 2.45 -6.24
N ASN A 140 -19.98 2.89 -5.74
CA ASN A 140 -18.94 3.44 -6.61
C ASN A 140 -17.52 3.22 -6.06
N ILE A 141 -16.59 3.30 -6.99
CA ILE A 141 -15.15 3.37 -6.74
C ILE A 141 -14.72 4.77 -7.13
N ARG A 142 -13.89 5.41 -6.31
CA ARG A 142 -13.35 6.74 -6.58
C ARG A 142 -11.86 6.79 -6.33
N ILE A 143 -11.19 7.61 -7.15
CA ILE A 143 -9.79 7.96 -6.94
C ILE A 143 -9.68 9.47 -6.64
N TYR A 144 -8.83 9.79 -5.65
CA TYR A 144 -8.59 11.15 -5.17
C TYR A 144 -7.10 11.42 -5.05
N ARG A 145 -6.73 12.69 -5.15
CA ARG A 145 -5.57 13.25 -4.47
C ARG A 145 -6.04 14.02 -3.24
N VAL A 146 -5.36 13.84 -2.13
CA VAL A 146 -5.61 14.59 -0.88
C VAL A 146 -4.44 15.54 -0.70
N VAL A 147 -4.73 16.83 -0.63
CA VAL A 147 -3.73 17.89 -0.48
C VAL A 147 -4.11 18.75 0.71
N LYS A 148 -3.24 18.82 1.72
CA LYS A 148 -3.49 19.55 2.97
C LYS A 148 -4.84 19.18 3.62
N GLY A 149 -5.19 17.90 3.58
CA GLY A 149 -6.43 17.36 4.14
C GLY A 149 -7.67 17.56 3.26
N ILE A 150 -7.56 18.21 2.11
CA ILE A 150 -8.68 18.45 1.17
C ILE A 150 -8.65 17.38 0.09
N ARG A 151 -9.77 16.65 -0.05
CA ARG A 151 -9.92 15.62 -1.10
C ARG A 151 -10.33 16.27 -2.42
N HIS A 152 -9.55 16.04 -3.45
CA HIS A 152 -9.85 16.41 -4.84
C HIS A 152 -10.17 15.14 -5.62
N LEU A 153 -11.42 15.00 -6.05
CA LEU A 153 -11.86 13.88 -6.89
C LEU A 153 -11.13 13.93 -8.23
N LEU A 154 -10.47 12.84 -8.62
CA LEU A 154 -9.86 12.69 -9.94
C LEU A 154 -10.82 11.96 -10.88
N GLN A 155 -11.35 10.80 -10.48
CA GLN A 155 -12.32 10.04 -11.28
C GLN A 155 -13.32 9.29 -10.38
N ASN A 156 -14.49 8.96 -10.95
CA ASN A 156 -15.54 8.12 -10.36
C ASN A 156 -15.91 7.00 -11.33
N PHE A 157 -16.14 5.81 -10.78
CA PHE A 157 -16.61 4.66 -11.53
C PHE A 157 -17.77 4.01 -10.74
N ASP A 158 -18.95 3.95 -11.35
CA ASP A 158 -20.13 3.34 -10.74
C ASP A 158 -20.02 1.82 -10.88
N GLN A 159 -20.09 1.14 -9.76
CA GLN A 159 -19.88 -0.31 -9.65
C GLN A 159 -20.70 -0.87 -8.51
N THR A 160 -21.43 -1.96 -8.75
CA THR A 160 -22.07 -2.72 -7.68
C THR A 160 -21.02 -3.34 -6.76
N ILE A 161 -21.08 -2.98 -5.47
CA ILE A 161 -20.19 -3.46 -4.44
C ILE A 161 -21.02 -4.20 -3.40
N HIS A 162 -20.70 -5.47 -3.17
CA HIS A 162 -21.46 -6.34 -2.28
C HIS A 162 -20.95 -6.25 -0.85
N LEU A 163 -21.88 -6.13 0.10
CA LEU A 163 -21.58 -6.21 1.53
C LEU A 163 -21.18 -7.62 1.94
N ASN A 164 -20.39 -7.71 3.01
CA ASN A 164 -19.99 -8.97 3.61
C ASN A 164 -19.29 -9.94 2.64
N ARG A 165 -18.69 -9.38 1.59
CA ARG A 165 -17.89 -10.10 0.60
C ARG A 165 -16.53 -9.45 0.51
N TRP A 166 -15.49 -10.27 0.42
CA TRP A 166 -14.14 -9.82 0.13
C TRP A 166 -14.06 -9.25 -1.27
N HIS A 167 -13.43 -8.08 -1.37
CA HIS A 167 -13.11 -7.38 -2.60
C HIS A 167 -11.63 -7.03 -2.62
N THR A 168 -11.10 -6.74 -3.79
CA THR A 168 -9.70 -6.35 -3.97
C THR A 168 -9.62 -4.96 -4.59
N LEU A 169 -8.79 -4.09 -4.00
CA LEU A 169 -8.28 -2.88 -4.63
C LEU A 169 -6.83 -3.11 -5.01
N HIS A 170 -6.47 -2.77 -6.25
CA HIS A 170 -5.12 -2.93 -6.77
C HIS A 170 -4.72 -1.66 -7.52
N VAL A 171 -3.54 -1.13 -7.21
CA VAL A 171 -2.97 0.09 -7.81
C VAL A 171 -1.63 -0.25 -8.41
N VAL A 172 -1.43 0.07 -9.68
CA VAL A 172 -0.12 0.08 -10.34
C VAL A 172 0.20 1.52 -10.69
N ASN A 173 1.27 2.08 -10.11
CA ASN A 173 1.68 3.45 -10.38
C ASN A 173 3.13 3.49 -10.88
N ARG A 174 3.34 4.00 -12.12
CA ARG A 174 4.65 4.21 -12.74
C ARG A 174 4.77 5.65 -13.21
N GLY A 175 5.73 6.40 -12.69
CA GLY A 175 5.83 7.83 -12.96
C GLY A 175 4.51 8.55 -12.67
N CYS A 176 3.91 9.22 -13.67
CA CYS A 176 2.60 9.84 -13.53
C CYS A 176 1.43 8.88 -13.78
N GLN A 177 1.69 7.71 -14.38
CA GLN A 177 0.63 6.79 -14.81
C GLN A 177 0.12 6.00 -13.65
N ILE A 178 -1.18 6.10 -13.38
CA ILE A 178 -1.89 5.43 -12.31
C ILE A 178 -2.97 4.55 -12.92
N GLN A 179 -2.86 3.25 -12.69
CA GLN A 179 -3.90 2.28 -13.02
C GLN A 179 -4.52 1.75 -11.73
N VAL A 180 -5.84 1.66 -11.69
CA VAL A 180 -6.57 1.06 -10.57
C VAL A 180 -7.44 -0.07 -11.09
N LEU A 181 -7.37 -1.22 -10.39
CA LEU A 181 -8.24 -2.36 -10.65
C LEU A 181 -9.09 -2.63 -9.40
N TYR A 182 -10.31 -3.06 -9.65
CA TYR A 182 -11.23 -3.55 -8.63
C TYR A 182 -11.68 -4.97 -8.99
N ASP A 183 -11.49 -5.92 -8.08
CA ASP A 183 -11.71 -7.35 -8.33
C ASP A 183 -11.10 -7.78 -9.69
N GLU A 184 -9.82 -7.42 -9.89
CA GLU A 184 -8.99 -7.69 -11.07
C GLU A 184 -9.44 -6.98 -12.38
N LYS A 185 -10.49 -6.17 -12.33
CA LYS A 185 -10.99 -5.44 -13.51
C LYS A 185 -10.47 -3.99 -13.50
N PRO A 186 -9.85 -3.52 -14.57
CA PRO A 186 -9.43 -2.11 -14.67
C PRO A 186 -10.63 -1.16 -14.55
N VAL A 187 -10.49 -0.16 -13.68
CA VAL A 187 -11.52 0.86 -13.44
C VAL A 187 -11.01 2.28 -13.69
N PHE A 188 -9.71 2.53 -13.47
CA PHE A 188 -9.10 3.83 -13.77
C PHE A 188 -7.77 3.65 -14.49
N ASP A 189 -7.49 4.59 -15.38
CA ASP A 189 -6.20 4.78 -16.04
C ASP A 189 -6.02 6.29 -16.29
N LEU A 190 -5.10 6.93 -15.58
CA LEU A 190 -4.89 8.38 -15.61
C LEU A 190 -3.44 8.75 -15.29
N CYS A 191 -3.09 10.00 -15.58
CA CYS A 191 -1.78 10.57 -15.25
C CYS A 191 -1.97 11.72 -14.25
N ASP A 192 -1.32 11.65 -13.08
CA ASP A 192 -1.22 12.73 -12.08
C ASP A 192 0.17 12.71 -11.46
N GLN A 193 0.79 13.89 -11.25
CA GLN A 193 2.14 14.05 -10.71
C GLN A 193 2.16 14.85 -9.40
N THR A 194 1.03 14.94 -8.71
CA THR A 194 0.96 15.72 -7.45
C THR A 194 1.89 15.16 -6.39
N PHE A 195 1.96 13.83 -6.27
CA PHE A 195 2.90 13.14 -5.40
C PHE A 195 3.74 12.16 -6.22
N THR A 196 5.04 12.13 -6.00
CA THR A 196 5.98 11.31 -6.76
C THR A 196 6.56 10.15 -5.96
N THR A 197 6.51 10.22 -4.63
CA THR A 197 7.02 9.20 -3.70
C THR A 197 6.29 9.34 -2.36
N GLY A 198 6.38 8.32 -1.52
CA GLY A 198 5.84 8.35 -0.16
C GLY A 198 5.43 6.99 0.36
N LEU A 199 4.81 6.98 1.54
CA LEU A 199 4.35 5.79 2.24
C LEU A 199 3.09 5.19 1.58
N ILE A 200 2.80 3.92 1.91
CA ILE A 200 1.50 3.31 1.64
C ILE A 200 0.65 3.29 2.91
N GLY A 201 -0.66 3.03 2.74
CA GLY A 201 -1.56 2.92 3.88
C GLY A 201 -2.97 2.46 3.50
N LEU A 202 -3.82 2.43 4.53
CA LEU A 202 -5.23 2.06 4.42
C LEU A 202 -6.11 3.19 4.93
N TRP A 203 -7.36 3.19 4.46
CA TRP A 203 -8.28 4.29 4.70
C TRP A 203 -9.71 3.79 4.93
N THR A 204 -10.41 4.42 5.87
CA THR A 204 -11.87 4.32 6.01
C THR A 204 -12.46 5.69 6.36
N LYS A 205 -13.78 5.78 6.42
CA LYS A 205 -14.45 7.05 6.73
C LYS A 205 -15.64 6.83 7.66
N SER A 206 -15.91 7.83 8.48
CA SER A 206 -17.10 7.95 9.32
C SER A 206 -17.29 6.74 10.24
N ASP A 207 -18.40 6.03 10.11
CA ASP A 207 -18.78 4.85 10.89
C ASP A 207 -18.48 3.52 10.19
N ALA A 208 -17.71 3.53 9.11
CA ALA A 208 -17.34 2.32 8.41
C ALA A 208 -16.54 1.37 9.29
N VAL A 209 -17.00 0.13 9.39
CA VAL A 209 -16.24 -1.00 9.94
C VAL A 209 -15.76 -1.85 8.77
N THR A 210 -14.46 -2.07 8.68
CA THR A 210 -13.84 -2.73 7.52
C THR A 210 -12.70 -3.63 8.00
N TYR A 211 -12.62 -4.83 7.43
CA TYR A 211 -11.48 -5.73 7.59
C TYR A 211 -10.59 -5.62 6.36
N PHE A 212 -9.28 -5.70 6.58
CA PHE A 212 -8.26 -5.71 5.54
C PHE A 212 -7.37 -6.93 5.72
N ASP A 213 -6.97 -7.52 4.60
CA ASP A 213 -6.11 -8.70 4.58
C ASP A 213 -5.28 -8.74 3.31
N ASP A 214 -4.23 -9.55 3.29
CA ASP A 214 -3.38 -9.76 2.12
C ASP A 214 -2.91 -8.45 1.47
N LEU A 215 -2.46 -7.48 2.30
CA LEU A 215 -1.86 -6.26 1.78
C LEU A 215 -0.49 -6.60 1.18
N ARG A 216 -0.34 -6.35 -0.12
CA ARG A 216 0.86 -6.67 -0.89
C ARG A 216 1.44 -5.41 -1.50
N LEU A 217 2.73 -5.16 -1.29
CA LEU A 217 3.50 -4.11 -1.94
C LEU A 217 4.66 -4.75 -2.73
N GLN A 218 4.80 -4.38 -3.99
CA GLN A 218 5.98 -4.59 -4.80
C GLN A 218 6.51 -3.23 -5.26
N ILE A 219 7.74 -2.91 -4.91
CA ILE A 219 8.42 -1.70 -5.41
C ILE A 219 8.88 -1.99 -6.82
N LEU A 220 8.47 -1.16 -7.76
CA LEU A 220 8.83 -1.26 -9.17
C LEU A 220 10.07 -0.43 -9.48
N LYS A 221 10.86 -0.87 -10.45
CA LYS A 221 12.09 -0.18 -10.91
C LYS A 221 11.86 0.46 -12.26
#